data_a6667d044ad28efd8b894b8d2f1c366d
#
_entry.id   a6667d044ad28efd8b894b8d2f1c366d
#
_cell.length_a   1.000
_cell.length_b   1.000
_cell.length_c   1.000
_cell.angle_alpha   90.00
_cell.angle_beta   90.00
_cell.angle_gamma   90.00
#
_symmetry.space_group_name_H-M   'P 1'
#
loop_
_entity.id
_entity.type
_entity.pdbx_description
1 polymer ?
#
loop_
_entity_poly.entity_id
_entity_poly.type
_entity_poly.pdbx_seq_one_letter_code
_entity_poly.pdbx_strand_id
1 'polypeptide(L)'
;MSPLLLLAASPAVQASGQASALTGAFTDVDAAIVAVYLLASVAIGLVANRFITGLSGYLVAGRSLGTALSIATMTGSELGLITVMYQAQKGFTGGFAALHIGLIAGAATLFVGLSGFIVVGLRRARVMTIPEYYEQRFDRHTRVLGGIFLALGGILNMGLFLRVGSDFVIGVTGLDGTWLALVMIALLGLVLFYTVMGGMVSVVLTDYVQFCVLSVGLVAMVLLAISNLGFDHIVEVVRTQRGDASFDPLAAGGDFGPGYVAWMGVLGLVSCAIWPTAVTRALASRDEGVVRRQFSFSSISFMIRFLLPCFLGIAAFVFLVDAGATFLDGGGFVLPGEEATNDSILGLPIFFRELLPIGVLGLLTAAMLAAFMSTHDSYLLCWASVIARDIIAPLKPSQAGEDRQLFWTRVFIVLIGLYVLYWGIVYEPAQDVWDYLGVTGAIYFTGAIVVLTGGLYWRRASRFGARASLWAGLSAVLGLGPVQELLGLSGRAWAGFLDRDGNGNLDAHWVGLGTLGFAILVMVVGSLLVPDPPPGGAPAGEVPDEPTDGPTGEVAR
;
A
#
# COMPACT_ATOMS: atom_id res chain seq x y z
N MET A 1 -16.44 -6.02 40.54
CA MET A 1 -17.09 -5.95 39.23
C MET A 1 -16.06 -5.41 38.26
N SER A 2 -15.66 -6.25 37.32
CA SER A 2 -14.50 -6.00 36.41
C SER A 2 -14.89 -5.01 35.31
N PRO A 3 -14.01 -4.07 34.88
CA PRO A 3 -14.31 -3.09 33.83
C PRO A 3 -14.61 -3.68 32.43
N LEU A 4 -14.37 -4.98 32.25
CA LEU A 4 -14.71 -5.72 31.03
C LEU A 4 -16.21 -6.00 30.83
N LEU A 5 -17.06 -5.77 31.86
CA LEU A 5 -18.49 -5.99 31.77
C LEU A 5 -19.30 -4.76 31.28
N LEU A 6 -18.67 -3.61 31.14
CA LEU A 6 -19.32 -2.40 30.59
C LEU A 6 -19.31 -2.33 29.06
N LEU A 7 -18.58 -3.23 28.37
CA LEU A 7 -18.61 -3.36 26.92
C LEU A 7 -19.72 -4.27 26.36
N ALA A 8 -20.53 -4.88 27.25
CA ALA A 8 -21.47 -5.93 26.87
C ALA A 8 -22.96 -5.52 26.89
N ALA A 9 -23.29 -4.24 26.86
CA ALA A 9 -24.68 -3.82 26.86
C ALA A 9 -24.98 -2.78 25.76
N SER A 10 -24.85 -3.20 24.50
CA SER A 10 -25.70 -2.65 23.44
C SER A 10 -26.89 -3.62 23.26
N PRO A 11 -28.13 -3.14 23.14
CA PRO A 11 -29.27 -4.04 22.97
C PRO A 11 -29.07 -4.83 21.67
N ALA A 12 -29.09 -6.16 21.80
CA ALA A 12 -29.15 -7.06 20.68
C ALA A 12 -30.20 -6.56 19.69
N VAL A 13 -29.80 -6.42 18.41
CA VAL A 13 -30.77 -6.29 17.31
C VAL A 13 -31.56 -7.59 17.33
N GLN A 14 -32.72 -7.57 18.03
CA GLN A 14 -33.64 -8.68 17.98
C GLN A 14 -34.13 -8.76 16.54
N ALA A 15 -33.99 -9.95 15.95
CA ALA A 15 -34.59 -10.33 14.68
C ALA A 15 -36.12 -10.20 14.74
N SER A 16 -36.62 -8.99 14.69
CA SER A 16 -37.99 -8.64 14.40
C SER A 16 -37.98 -7.96 13.02
N GLY A 17 -38.69 -8.54 12.06
CA GLY A 17 -38.78 -8.12 10.66
C GLY A 17 -39.36 -6.71 10.45
N GLN A 18 -38.79 -5.72 11.12
CA GLN A 18 -38.93 -4.30 10.83
C GLN A 18 -37.55 -3.75 10.61
N ALA A 19 -37.30 -3.18 9.41
CA ALA A 19 -36.11 -2.43 9.10
C ALA A 19 -35.83 -1.44 10.24
N SER A 20 -34.83 -1.73 11.06
CA SER A 20 -34.38 -0.84 12.13
C SER A 20 -33.76 0.38 11.45
N ALA A 21 -34.29 1.57 11.68
CA ALA A 21 -33.68 2.80 11.19
C ALA A 21 -32.25 2.88 11.73
N LEU A 22 -31.27 3.13 10.84
CA LEU A 22 -29.89 3.36 11.21
C LEU A 22 -29.85 4.65 12.05
N THR A 23 -29.42 4.56 13.29
CA THR A 23 -29.46 5.67 14.28
C THR A 23 -28.10 6.02 14.85
N GLY A 24 -27.06 5.33 14.43
CA GLY A 24 -25.68 5.60 14.85
C GLY A 24 -25.26 7.03 14.51
N ALA A 25 -24.65 7.73 15.45
CA ALA A 25 -24.23 9.10 15.25
C ALA A 25 -22.80 9.33 15.74
N PHE A 26 -22.01 10.03 14.94
CA PHE A 26 -20.73 10.58 15.36
C PHE A 26 -20.98 11.82 16.22
N THR A 27 -20.51 11.79 17.46
CA THR A 27 -20.82 12.81 18.46
C THR A 27 -19.71 13.83 18.67
N ASP A 28 -20.02 14.93 19.37
CA ASP A 28 -18.99 15.94 19.75
C ASP A 28 -17.88 15.33 20.63
N VAL A 29 -18.20 14.26 21.41
CA VAL A 29 -17.20 13.52 22.20
C VAL A 29 -16.23 12.80 21.27
N ASP A 30 -16.73 12.14 20.23
CA ASP A 30 -15.90 11.46 19.23
C ASP A 30 -15.02 12.46 18.48
N ALA A 31 -15.59 13.60 18.09
CA ALA A 31 -14.87 14.69 17.44
C ALA A 31 -13.75 15.25 18.32
N ALA A 32 -14.01 15.44 19.61
CA ALA A 32 -13.01 15.91 20.57
C ALA A 32 -11.87 14.91 20.74
N ILE A 33 -12.16 13.61 20.83
CA ILE A 33 -11.14 12.56 20.90
C ILE A 33 -10.26 12.56 19.64
N VAL A 34 -10.87 12.64 18.46
CA VAL A 34 -10.14 12.73 17.18
C VAL A 34 -9.24 13.95 17.15
N ALA A 35 -9.76 15.13 17.52
CA ALA A 35 -8.99 16.37 17.52
C ALA A 35 -7.78 16.31 18.47
N VAL A 36 -7.98 15.85 19.70
CA VAL A 36 -6.90 15.68 20.70
C VAL A 36 -5.83 14.73 20.20
N TYR A 37 -6.23 13.59 19.62
CA TYR A 37 -5.28 12.60 19.10
C TYR A 37 -4.47 13.15 17.92
N LEU A 38 -5.11 13.81 16.95
CA LEU A 38 -4.44 14.40 15.80
C LEU A 38 -3.43 15.49 16.23
N LEU A 39 -3.83 16.36 17.17
CA LEU A 39 -2.93 17.39 17.71
C LEU A 39 -1.73 16.76 18.44
N ALA A 40 -1.95 15.71 19.22
CA ALA A 40 -0.87 14.99 19.89
C ALA A 40 0.09 14.33 18.88
N SER A 41 -0.44 13.70 17.82
CA SER A 41 0.36 13.08 16.75
C SER A 41 1.23 14.09 16.02
N VAL A 42 0.66 15.27 15.69
CA VAL A 42 1.41 16.38 15.08
C VAL A 42 2.50 16.89 16.03
N ALA A 43 2.20 17.04 17.32
CA ALA A 43 3.18 17.48 18.32
C ALA A 43 4.36 16.51 18.45
N ILE A 44 4.09 15.19 18.46
CA ILE A 44 5.13 14.14 18.48
C ILE A 44 6.00 14.25 17.22
N GLY A 45 5.40 14.40 16.03
CA GLY A 45 6.14 14.59 14.77
C GLY A 45 7.07 15.81 14.80
N LEU A 46 6.59 16.94 15.30
CA LEU A 46 7.38 18.16 15.41
C LEU A 46 8.55 18.04 16.40
N VAL A 47 8.34 17.34 17.52
CA VAL A 47 9.40 17.08 18.50
C VAL A 47 10.45 16.13 17.92
N ALA A 48 10.04 15.07 17.21
CA ALA A 48 10.93 14.09 16.59
C ALA A 48 11.89 14.71 15.56
N ASN A 49 11.45 15.78 14.88
CA ASN A 49 12.29 16.52 13.91
C ASN A 49 13.63 17.00 14.49
N ARG A 50 13.72 17.23 15.80
CA ARG A 50 14.96 17.67 16.47
C ARG A 50 16.07 16.61 16.50
N PHE A 51 15.72 15.36 16.22
CA PHE A 51 16.65 14.22 16.26
C PHE A 51 17.20 13.81 14.88
N ILE A 52 16.79 14.51 13.81
CA ILE A 52 17.19 14.19 12.43
C ILE A 52 18.53 14.84 12.13
N THR A 53 19.53 14.01 11.78
CA THR A 53 20.86 14.46 11.35
C THR A 53 21.21 13.86 9.98
N GLY A 54 21.42 14.74 8.98
CA GLY A 54 21.87 14.38 7.63
C GLY A 54 20.89 13.55 6.80
N LEU A 55 21.23 13.30 5.53
CA LEU A 55 20.38 12.62 4.55
C LEU A 55 20.15 11.14 4.88
N SER A 56 21.16 10.44 5.39
CA SER A 56 21.00 9.02 5.78
C SER A 56 20.09 8.83 6.99
N GLY A 57 20.12 9.76 7.96
CA GLY A 57 19.17 9.80 9.06
C GLY A 57 17.75 10.06 8.59
N TYR A 58 17.61 10.96 7.61
CA TYR A 58 16.32 11.32 7.04
C TYR A 58 15.67 10.20 6.20
N LEU A 59 16.45 9.43 5.42
CA LEU A 59 15.93 8.41 4.48
C LEU A 59 15.93 6.97 5.02
N VAL A 60 16.95 6.55 5.76
CA VAL A 60 17.14 5.15 6.18
C VAL A 60 17.48 5.00 7.68
N ALA A 61 17.14 5.96 8.50
CA ALA A 61 17.36 5.96 9.95
C ALA A 61 18.78 5.50 10.36
N GLY A 62 19.80 5.92 9.60
CA GLY A 62 21.20 5.56 9.84
C GLY A 62 21.53 4.07 9.77
N ARG A 63 20.64 3.21 9.25
CA ARG A 63 20.78 1.74 9.17
C ARG A 63 20.97 1.08 10.55
N SER A 64 20.27 1.57 11.55
CA SER A 64 20.43 1.15 12.95
C SER A 64 19.30 0.27 13.49
N LEU A 65 18.25 -0.01 12.68
CA LEU A 65 17.06 -0.69 13.17
C LEU A 65 17.36 -2.15 13.58
N GLY A 66 17.01 -2.49 14.83
CA GLY A 66 16.99 -3.84 15.33
C GLY A 66 15.71 -4.60 14.95
N THR A 67 15.66 -5.92 15.21
CA THR A 67 14.56 -6.79 14.74
C THR A 67 13.18 -6.31 15.19
N ALA A 68 12.97 -5.99 16.47
CA ALA A 68 11.66 -5.61 17.00
C ALA A 68 11.15 -4.30 16.35
N LEU A 69 12.00 -3.27 16.29
CA LEU A 69 11.64 -2.00 15.69
C LEU A 69 11.42 -2.10 14.18
N SER A 70 12.22 -2.94 13.49
CA SER A 70 12.05 -3.20 12.05
C SER A 70 10.71 -3.88 11.76
N ILE A 71 10.27 -4.86 12.58
CA ILE A 71 8.96 -5.51 12.45
C ILE A 71 7.84 -4.50 12.69
N ALA A 72 7.94 -3.73 13.78
CA ALA A 72 6.90 -2.77 14.15
C ALA A 72 6.71 -1.68 13.09
N THR A 73 7.80 -1.04 12.62
CA THR A 73 7.70 0.00 11.59
C THR A 73 7.27 -0.56 10.23
N MET A 74 7.70 -1.77 9.85
CA MET A 74 7.24 -2.42 8.62
C MET A 74 5.74 -2.69 8.68
N THR A 75 5.24 -3.23 9.80
CA THR A 75 3.82 -3.52 9.96
C THR A 75 2.99 -2.24 10.06
N GLY A 76 3.46 -1.25 10.84
CA GLY A 76 2.75 0.02 11.05
C GLY A 76 2.61 0.83 9.77
N SER A 77 3.65 0.90 8.93
CA SER A 77 3.58 1.63 7.65
C SER A 77 2.71 0.95 6.60
N GLU A 78 2.49 -0.36 6.72
CA GLU A 78 1.70 -1.14 5.77
C GLU A 78 0.26 -1.40 6.26
N LEU A 79 -0.01 -1.24 7.56
CA LEU A 79 -1.35 -1.30 8.15
C LEU A 79 -1.89 0.14 8.27
N GLY A 80 -2.24 0.72 7.13
CA GLY A 80 -2.85 2.06 7.06
C GLY A 80 -4.37 2.00 6.92
N LEU A 81 -5.03 3.15 7.06
CA LEU A 81 -6.46 3.30 6.79
C LEU A 81 -6.83 2.75 5.41
N ILE A 82 -6.01 3.05 4.41
CA ILE A 82 -6.23 2.62 3.03
C ILE A 82 -6.29 1.09 2.94
N THR A 83 -5.35 0.39 3.62
CA THR A 83 -5.32 -1.08 3.67
C THR A 83 -6.59 -1.65 4.30
N VAL A 84 -7.06 -1.05 5.39
CA VAL A 84 -8.30 -1.45 6.05
C VAL A 84 -9.49 -1.27 5.11
N MET A 85 -9.59 -0.12 4.46
CA MET A 85 -10.73 0.20 3.59
C MET A 85 -10.82 -0.72 2.36
N TYR A 86 -9.75 -0.86 1.58
CA TYR A 86 -9.83 -1.69 0.37
C TYR A 86 -9.97 -3.19 0.67
N GLN A 87 -9.42 -3.67 1.79
CA GLN A 87 -9.61 -5.07 2.17
C GLN A 87 -11.02 -5.33 2.71
N ALA A 88 -11.59 -4.37 3.42
CA ALA A 88 -12.99 -4.45 3.80
C ALA A 88 -13.90 -4.39 2.56
N GLN A 89 -13.60 -3.55 1.57
CA GLN A 89 -14.32 -3.52 0.31
C GLN A 89 -14.28 -4.90 -0.38
N LYS A 90 -13.11 -5.55 -0.44
CA LYS A 90 -12.99 -6.92 -1.01
C LYS A 90 -13.78 -7.96 -0.22
N GLY A 91 -13.81 -7.89 1.11
CA GLY A 91 -14.65 -8.77 1.93
C GLY A 91 -16.15 -8.49 1.74
N PHE A 92 -16.51 -7.21 1.65
CA PHE A 92 -17.87 -6.75 1.41
C PHE A 92 -18.42 -7.24 0.06
N THR A 93 -17.65 -7.17 -1.02
CA THR A 93 -18.05 -7.61 -2.36
C THR A 93 -17.86 -9.11 -2.58
N GLY A 94 -16.72 -9.68 -2.21
CA GLY A 94 -16.33 -11.06 -2.56
C GLY A 94 -16.56 -12.10 -1.46
N GLY A 95 -17.06 -11.71 -0.28
CA GLY A 95 -17.32 -12.65 0.82
C GLY A 95 -16.05 -13.33 1.35
N PHE A 96 -16.20 -14.56 1.87
CA PHE A 96 -15.11 -15.35 2.45
C PHE A 96 -14.03 -15.74 1.44
N ALA A 97 -14.37 -15.83 0.15
CA ALA A 97 -13.41 -16.09 -0.91
C ALA A 97 -12.29 -15.03 -0.93
N ALA A 98 -12.57 -13.77 -0.56
CA ALA A 98 -11.58 -12.69 -0.52
C ALA A 98 -10.45 -12.90 0.51
N LEU A 99 -10.63 -13.78 1.50
CA LEU A 99 -9.60 -14.11 2.50
C LEU A 99 -8.32 -14.70 1.89
N HIS A 100 -8.39 -15.28 0.67
CA HIS A 100 -7.21 -15.80 -0.01
C HIS A 100 -6.12 -14.73 -0.23
N ILE A 101 -6.48 -13.46 -0.39
CA ILE A 101 -5.55 -12.34 -0.57
C ILE A 101 -4.61 -12.24 0.64
N GLY A 102 -5.16 -12.28 1.85
CA GLY A 102 -4.38 -12.24 3.09
C GLY A 102 -3.50 -13.48 3.29
N LEU A 103 -4.02 -14.66 2.97
CA LEU A 103 -3.26 -15.91 3.08
C LEU A 103 -2.05 -15.91 2.14
N ILE A 104 -2.24 -15.47 0.90
CA ILE A 104 -1.17 -15.35 -0.10
C ILE A 104 -0.14 -14.30 0.32
N ALA A 105 -0.58 -13.14 0.80
CA ALA A 105 0.33 -12.08 1.26
C ALA A 105 1.23 -12.55 2.43
N GLY A 106 0.65 -13.28 3.39
CA GLY A 106 1.41 -13.90 4.48
C GLY A 106 2.42 -14.93 3.99
N ALA A 107 2.00 -15.83 3.12
CA ALA A 107 2.87 -16.88 2.55
C ALA A 107 4.03 -16.28 1.73
N ALA A 108 3.75 -15.28 0.89
CA ALA A 108 4.75 -14.58 0.09
C ALA A 108 5.78 -13.86 0.97
N THR A 109 5.32 -13.17 2.03
CA THR A 109 6.20 -12.47 2.97
C THR A 109 7.09 -13.46 3.75
N LEU A 110 6.55 -14.61 4.16
CA LEU A 110 7.31 -15.69 4.78
C LEU A 110 8.38 -16.24 3.84
N PHE A 111 8.02 -16.49 2.58
CA PHE A 111 8.96 -16.92 1.56
C PHE A 111 10.12 -15.94 1.40
N VAL A 112 9.84 -14.62 1.31
CA VAL A 112 10.87 -13.57 1.20
C VAL A 112 11.75 -13.55 2.45
N GLY A 113 11.18 -13.70 3.65
CA GLY A 113 11.93 -13.75 4.90
C GLY A 113 12.90 -14.94 4.98
N LEU A 114 12.40 -16.14 4.69
CA LEU A 114 13.18 -17.38 4.74
C LEU A 114 14.26 -17.43 3.66
N SER A 115 13.91 -17.12 2.42
CA SER A 115 14.85 -17.14 1.29
C SER A 115 15.79 -15.93 1.27
N GLY A 116 15.35 -14.76 1.78
CA GLY A 116 16.01 -13.47 1.61
C GLY A 116 15.90 -12.92 0.17
N PHE A 117 14.94 -13.44 -0.61
CA PHE A 117 14.73 -13.11 -2.02
C PHE A 117 14.71 -11.59 -2.23
N ILE A 118 15.59 -11.08 -3.06
CA ILE A 118 15.83 -9.66 -3.38
C ILE A 118 16.28 -8.82 -2.18
N VAL A 119 15.53 -8.79 -1.07
CA VAL A 119 15.74 -7.84 0.04
C VAL A 119 17.10 -7.98 0.73
N VAL A 120 17.62 -9.21 0.87
CA VAL A 120 18.98 -9.45 1.42
C VAL A 120 20.04 -8.99 0.43
N GLY A 121 19.85 -9.23 -0.86
CA GLY A 121 20.75 -8.76 -1.92
C GLY A 121 20.86 -7.23 -1.94
N LEU A 122 19.73 -6.53 -1.88
CA LEU A 122 19.70 -5.07 -1.79
C LEU A 122 20.36 -4.54 -0.52
N ARG A 123 20.11 -5.19 0.65
CA ARG A 123 20.76 -4.80 1.91
C ARG A 123 22.27 -5.00 1.85
N ARG A 124 22.74 -6.08 1.22
CA ARG A 124 24.17 -6.36 0.99
C ARG A 124 24.83 -5.34 0.08
N ALA A 125 24.13 -4.89 -0.97
CA ALA A 125 24.60 -3.85 -1.87
C ALA A 125 24.74 -2.47 -1.21
N ARG A 126 24.24 -2.29 0.02
CA ARG A 126 24.30 -1.05 0.81
C ARG A 126 23.71 0.18 0.10
N VAL A 127 22.81 -0.02 -0.82
CA VAL A 127 22.08 1.07 -1.49
C VAL A 127 21.08 1.74 -0.53
N MET A 128 20.61 2.93 -0.87
CA MET A 128 19.55 3.63 -0.15
C MET A 128 18.22 3.60 -0.91
N THR A 129 18.25 3.32 -2.21
CA THR A 129 17.08 3.20 -3.06
C THR A 129 17.25 2.02 -4.03
N ILE A 130 16.12 1.50 -4.55
CA ILE A 130 16.15 0.43 -5.56
C ILE A 130 16.80 0.93 -6.87
N PRO A 131 16.50 2.14 -7.39
CA PRO A 131 17.16 2.64 -8.59
C PRO A 131 18.69 2.82 -8.45
N GLU A 132 19.19 3.10 -7.23
CA GLU A 132 20.63 3.12 -6.97
C GLU A 132 21.29 1.75 -7.23
N TYR A 133 20.60 0.64 -6.89
CA TYR A 133 21.05 -0.70 -7.24
C TYR A 133 21.13 -0.91 -8.76
N TYR A 134 20.19 -0.35 -9.52
CA TYR A 134 20.25 -0.44 -10.99
C TYR A 134 21.50 0.22 -11.55
N GLU A 135 21.95 1.35 -10.96
CA GLU A 135 23.20 1.99 -11.39
C GLU A 135 24.40 1.11 -11.09
N GLN A 136 24.49 0.55 -9.87
CA GLN A 136 25.60 -0.32 -9.50
C GLN A 136 25.71 -1.57 -10.37
N ARG A 137 24.57 -2.13 -10.80
CA ARG A 137 24.54 -3.39 -11.56
C ARG A 137 24.56 -3.18 -13.08
N PHE A 138 23.95 -2.13 -13.56
CA PHE A 138 23.80 -1.85 -14.99
C PHE A 138 24.44 -0.51 -15.35
N ASP A 139 23.72 0.60 -15.22
CA ASP A 139 24.24 1.93 -15.46
C ASP A 139 23.28 3.04 -14.96
N ARG A 140 23.79 4.31 -15.07
CA ARG A 140 23.07 5.52 -14.69
C ARG A 140 21.75 5.71 -15.46
N HIS A 141 21.68 5.34 -16.73
CA HIS A 141 20.45 5.47 -17.51
C HIS A 141 19.37 4.52 -16.99
N THR A 142 19.73 3.29 -16.62
CA THR A 142 18.83 2.32 -16.00
C THR A 142 18.34 2.81 -14.62
N ARG A 143 19.21 3.49 -13.83
CA ARG A 143 18.79 4.14 -12.58
C ARG A 143 17.73 5.19 -12.82
N VAL A 144 17.98 6.13 -13.74
CA VAL A 144 17.04 7.22 -14.04
C VAL A 144 15.71 6.68 -14.55
N LEU A 145 15.77 5.72 -15.50
CA LEU A 145 14.57 5.09 -16.05
C LEU A 145 13.76 4.35 -14.97
N GLY A 146 14.42 3.55 -14.14
CA GLY A 146 13.79 2.86 -13.01
C GLY A 146 13.21 3.84 -12.00
N GLY A 147 13.87 4.96 -11.71
CA GLY A 147 13.37 6.04 -10.89
C GLY A 147 12.11 6.69 -11.45
N ILE A 148 12.07 6.93 -12.77
CA ILE A 148 10.89 7.48 -13.46
C ILE A 148 9.69 6.55 -13.34
N PHE A 149 9.85 5.26 -13.68
CA PHE A 149 8.71 4.31 -13.59
C PHE A 149 8.29 4.03 -12.16
N LEU A 150 9.23 4.00 -11.22
CA LEU A 150 8.93 3.88 -9.80
C LEU A 150 8.11 5.06 -9.29
N ALA A 151 8.53 6.29 -9.61
CA ALA A 151 7.81 7.49 -9.22
C ALA A 151 6.43 7.55 -9.90
N LEU A 152 6.34 7.26 -11.21
CA LEU A 152 5.08 7.25 -11.95
C LEU A 152 4.09 6.24 -11.36
N GLY A 153 4.49 4.97 -11.25
CA GLY A 153 3.62 3.92 -10.70
C GLY A 153 3.21 4.22 -9.25
N GLY A 154 4.14 4.70 -8.43
CA GLY A 154 3.87 5.03 -7.03
C GLY A 154 2.98 6.25 -6.83
N ILE A 155 3.15 7.31 -7.62
CA ILE A 155 2.32 8.51 -7.55
C ILE A 155 0.89 8.22 -8.04
N LEU A 156 0.75 7.47 -9.14
CA LEU A 156 -0.56 7.01 -9.61
C LEU A 156 -1.24 6.10 -8.58
N ASN A 157 -0.49 5.16 -8.00
CA ASN A 157 -0.98 4.27 -6.96
C ASN A 157 -1.53 5.06 -5.76
N MET A 158 -0.80 6.08 -5.31
CA MET A 158 -1.20 6.94 -4.20
C MET A 158 -2.40 7.85 -4.55
N GLY A 159 -2.76 8.01 -5.82
CA GLY A 159 -3.77 8.96 -6.27
C GLY A 159 -5.13 8.83 -5.58
N LEU A 160 -5.57 7.61 -5.25
CA LEU A 160 -6.83 7.38 -4.55
C LEU A 160 -6.74 7.43 -3.02
N PHE A 161 -5.55 7.49 -2.44
CA PHE A 161 -5.40 7.41 -0.98
C PHE A 161 -6.16 8.52 -0.25
N LEU A 162 -6.07 9.74 -0.75
CA LEU A 162 -6.73 10.88 -0.16
C LEU A 162 -8.26 10.77 -0.27
N ARG A 163 -8.78 10.29 -1.41
CA ARG A 163 -10.21 10.03 -1.62
C ARG A 163 -10.74 9.00 -0.63
N VAL A 164 -10.10 7.83 -0.55
CA VAL A 164 -10.50 6.75 0.36
C VAL A 164 -10.47 7.19 1.84
N GLY A 165 -9.46 7.97 2.22
CA GLY A 165 -9.40 8.54 3.57
C GLY A 165 -10.55 9.51 3.86
N SER A 166 -10.97 10.27 2.85
CA SER A 166 -12.09 11.20 2.97
C SER A 166 -13.44 10.48 2.95
N ASP A 167 -13.58 9.43 2.15
CA ASP A 167 -14.76 8.55 2.15
C ASP A 167 -14.96 7.88 3.52
N PHE A 168 -13.85 7.47 4.18
CA PHE A 168 -13.91 6.98 5.56
C PHE A 168 -14.46 8.04 6.52
N VAL A 169 -13.95 9.27 6.45
CA VAL A 169 -14.44 10.37 7.32
C VAL A 169 -15.92 10.63 7.07
N ILE A 170 -16.34 10.74 5.82
CA ILE A 170 -17.74 10.97 5.44
C ILE A 170 -18.63 9.84 5.96
N GLY A 171 -18.26 8.59 5.72
CA GLY A 171 -19.06 7.44 6.14
C GLY A 171 -19.21 7.32 7.67
N VAL A 172 -18.13 7.59 8.42
CA VAL A 172 -18.14 7.54 9.89
C VAL A 172 -18.91 8.72 10.50
N THR A 173 -18.73 9.93 9.93
CA THR A 173 -19.39 11.13 10.46
C THR A 173 -20.84 11.31 9.99
N GLY A 174 -21.22 10.64 8.90
CA GLY A 174 -22.52 10.83 8.27
C GLY A 174 -22.66 12.16 7.53
N LEU A 175 -21.54 12.80 7.20
CA LEU A 175 -21.54 14.02 6.39
C LEU A 175 -22.03 13.72 4.96
N ASP A 176 -22.69 14.68 4.36
CA ASP A 176 -23.10 14.61 2.98
C ASP A 176 -21.87 14.62 2.03
N GLY A 177 -21.95 13.92 0.89
CA GLY A 177 -20.86 13.81 -0.08
C GLY A 177 -20.38 15.15 -0.64
N THR A 178 -21.15 16.23 -0.51
CA THR A 178 -20.73 17.59 -0.90
C THR A 178 -19.52 18.08 -0.09
N TRP A 179 -19.29 17.53 1.10
CA TRP A 179 -18.14 17.86 1.95
C TRP A 179 -16.84 17.16 1.54
N LEU A 180 -16.89 16.22 0.60
CA LEU A 180 -15.75 15.39 0.21
C LEU A 180 -14.51 16.22 -0.13
N ALA A 181 -14.64 17.21 -1.00
CA ALA A 181 -13.50 18.05 -1.42
C ALA A 181 -12.90 18.83 -0.25
N LEU A 182 -13.72 19.35 0.67
CA LEU A 182 -13.23 20.06 1.85
C LEU A 182 -12.50 19.16 2.81
N VAL A 183 -13.02 17.94 3.05
CA VAL A 183 -12.36 16.92 3.87
C VAL A 183 -11.02 16.52 3.26
N MET A 184 -10.95 16.34 1.93
CA MET A 184 -9.70 16.06 1.22
C MET A 184 -8.67 17.18 1.41
N ILE A 185 -9.08 18.43 1.26
CA ILE A 185 -8.19 19.61 1.45
C ILE A 185 -7.68 19.68 2.89
N ALA A 186 -8.55 19.45 3.88
CA ALA A 186 -8.18 19.49 5.29
C ALA A 186 -7.19 18.37 5.65
N LEU A 187 -7.46 17.14 5.21
CA LEU A 187 -6.57 15.99 5.42
C LEU A 187 -5.22 16.18 4.74
N LEU A 188 -5.20 16.64 3.49
CA LEU A 188 -3.96 16.92 2.78
C LEU A 188 -3.15 18.04 3.46
N GLY A 189 -3.82 19.13 3.86
CA GLY A 189 -3.17 20.23 4.57
C GLY A 189 -2.47 19.76 5.85
N LEU A 190 -3.15 18.92 6.62
CA LEU A 190 -2.61 18.31 7.83
C LEU A 190 -1.38 17.44 7.53
N VAL A 191 -1.47 16.54 6.54
CA VAL A 191 -0.38 15.65 6.14
C VAL A 191 0.83 16.47 5.65
N LEU A 192 0.64 17.40 4.72
CA LEU A 192 1.73 18.21 4.16
C LEU A 192 2.43 19.03 5.22
N PHE A 193 1.68 19.58 6.17
CA PHE A 193 2.25 20.43 7.24
C PHE A 193 3.34 19.70 8.01
N TYR A 194 3.07 18.47 8.47
CA TYR A 194 4.07 17.78 9.29
C TYR A 194 5.06 16.93 8.47
N THR A 195 4.70 16.44 7.27
CA THR A 195 5.59 15.61 6.42
C THR A 195 6.78 16.44 5.90
N VAL A 196 6.54 17.69 5.48
CA VAL A 196 7.62 18.59 5.03
C VAL A 196 8.65 18.84 6.13
N MET A 197 8.21 18.85 7.39
CA MET A 197 9.07 19.09 8.56
C MET A 197 9.68 17.83 9.15
N GLY A 198 8.97 16.68 9.05
CA GLY A 198 9.39 15.40 9.60
C GLY A 198 10.45 14.70 8.74
N GLY A 199 10.71 13.47 9.01
CA GLY A 199 11.58 12.57 8.24
C GLY A 199 11.39 11.16 8.76
N MET A 200 12.17 10.18 8.28
CA MET A 200 12.00 8.75 8.61
C MET A 200 11.97 8.47 10.12
N VAL A 201 12.69 9.24 10.95
CA VAL A 201 12.70 9.03 12.41
C VAL A 201 11.34 9.36 13.02
N SER A 202 10.72 10.47 12.56
CA SER A 202 9.37 10.86 13.00
C SER A 202 8.35 9.78 12.61
N VAL A 203 8.42 9.32 11.35
CA VAL A 203 7.55 8.29 10.79
C VAL A 203 7.64 7.00 11.62
N VAL A 204 8.84 6.49 11.90
CA VAL A 204 9.04 5.25 12.67
C VAL A 204 8.43 5.30 14.07
N LEU A 205 8.52 6.46 14.76
CA LEU A 205 7.95 6.61 16.09
C LEU A 205 6.42 6.66 16.09
N THR A 206 5.83 7.40 15.14
CA THR A 206 4.38 7.46 14.99
C THR A 206 3.81 6.12 14.53
N ASP A 207 4.45 5.43 13.58
CA ASP A 207 4.07 4.10 13.10
C ASP A 207 3.95 3.08 14.25
N TYR A 208 4.88 3.12 15.21
CA TYR A 208 4.85 2.18 16.34
C TYR A 208 3.60 2.34 17.20
N VAL A 209 3.27 3.58 17.58
CA VAL A 209 2.07 3.88 18.39
C VAL A 209 0.80 3.49 17.64
N GLN A 210 0.72 3.87 16.37
CA GLN A 210 -0.42 3.57 15.52
C GLN A 210 -0.62 2.08 15.31
N PHE A 211 0.45 1.33 15.06
CA PHE A 211 0.40 -0.12 14.96
C PHE A 211 -0.23 -0.77 16.20
N CYS A 212 0.17 -0.34 17.40
CA CYS A 212 -0.40 -0.87 18.64
C CYS A 212 -1.89 -0.56 18.75
N VAL A 213 -2.30 0.68 18.52
CA VAL A 213 -3.71 1.11 18.67
C VAL A 213 -4.60 0.44 17.63
N LEU A 214 -4.17 0.43 16.35
CA LEU A 214 -4.94 -0.20 15.27
C LEU A 214 -5.06 -1.71 15.45
N SER A 215 -3.98 -2.39 15.85
CA SER A 215 -4.02 -3.85 16.04
C SER A 215 -5.03 -4.23 17.12
N VAL A 216 -5.04 -3.53 18.25
CA VAL A 216 -6.03 -3.74 19.32
C VAL A 216 -7.44 -3.38 18.84
N GLY A 217 -7.59 -2.26 18.16
CA GLY A 217 -8.87 -1.79 17.63
C GLY A 217 -9.49 -2.78 16.64
N LEU A 218 -8.73 -3.25 15.65
CA LEU A 218 -9.24 -4.19 14.65
C LEU A 218 -9.61 -5.55 15.25
N VAL A 219 -8.82 -6.09 16.20
CA VAL A 219 -9.17 -7.33 16.88
C VAL A 219 -10.45 -7.15 17.71
N ALA A 220 -10.55 -6.05 18.46
CA ALA A 220 -11.75 -5.74 19.23
C ALA A 220 -12.99 -5.63 18.34
N MET A 221 -12.85 -4.99 17.16
CA MET A 221 -13.94 -4.87 16.19
C MET A 221 -14.41 -6.22 15.65
N VAL A 222 -13.49 -7.12 15.31
CA VAL A 222 -13.84 -8.47 14.85
C VAL A 222 -14.60 -9.23 15.96
N LEU A 223 -14.13 -9.15 17.21
CA LEU A 223 -14.81 -9.78 18.34
C LEU A 223 -16.21 -9.18 18.59
N LEU A 224 -16.35 -7.86 18.48
CA LEU A 224 -17.64 -7.18 18.57
C LEU A 224 -18.57 -7.58 17.41
N ALA A 225 -18.08 -7.64 16.19
CA ALA A 225 -18.87 -8.08 15.05
C ALA A 225 -19.40 -9.52 15.24
N ILE A 226 -18.53 -10.44 15.67
CA ILE A 226 -18.91 -11.84 15.94
C ILE A 226 -19.91 -11.92 17.11
N SER A 227 -19.70 -11.14 18.17
CA SER A 227 -20.59 -11.17 19.35
C SER A 227 -21.98 -10.60 19.06
N ASN A 228 -22.09 -9.61 18.16
CA ASN A 228 -23.38 -8.98 17.83
C ASN A 228 -24.13 -9.71 16.72
N LEU A 229 -23.45 -10.13 15.66
CA LEU A 229 -24.09 -10.78 14.51
C LEU A 229 -24.14 -12.30 14.65
N GLY A 230 -23.21 -12.93 15.38
CA GLY A 230 -23.03 -14.38 15.41
C GLY A 230 -22.32 -14.90 14.18
N PHE A 231 -21.28 -15.74 14.38
CA PHE A 231 -20.49 -16.26 13.27
C PHE A 231 -21.31 -17.14 12.30
N ASP A 232 -22.18 -18.01 12.84
CA ASP A 232 -23.03 -18.90 12.04
C ASP A 232 -24.01 -18.09 11.18
N HIS A 233 -24.59 -17.01 11.73
CA HIS A 233 -25.47 -16.12 10.99
C HIS A 233 -24.72 -15.39 9.85
N ILE A 234 -23.50 -14.92 10.12
CA ILE A 234 -22.65 -14.31 9.08
C ILE A 234 -22.44 -15.29 7.93
N VAL A 235 -22.09 -16.54 8.22
CA VAL A 235 -21.88 -17.58 7.20
C VAL A 235 -23.17 -17.87 6.43
N GLU A 236 -24.30 -17.99 7.11
CA GLU A 236 -25.60 -18.29 6.50
C GLU A 236 -26.06 -17.17 5.56
N VAL A 237 -25.98 -15.90 6.00
CA VAL A 237 -26.38 -14.75 5.18
C VAL A 237 -25.50 -14.64 3.95
N VAL A 238 -24.18 -14.76 4.08
CA VAL A 238 -23.26 -14.73 2.92
C VAL A 238 -23.59 -15.85 1.93
N ARG A 239 -23.83 -17.06 2.42
CA ARG A 239 -24.19 -18.21 1.56
C ARG A 239 -25.53 -18.00 0.85
N THR A 240 -26.51 -17.46 1.54
CA THR A 240 -27.85 -17.24 1.00
C THR A 240 -27.88 -16.11 -0.03
N GLN A 241 -27.15 -15.03 0.24
CA GLN A 241 -27.16 -13.83 -0.61
C GLN A 241 -26.18 -13.90 -1.81
N ARG A 242 -25.04 -14.60 -1.64
CA ARG A 242 -23.96 -14.65 -2.64
C ARG A 242 -23.66 -16.04 -3.17
N GLY A 243 -24.26 -17.08 -2.60
CA GLY A 243 -24.03 -18.48 -2.98
C GLY A 243 -22.69 -19.06 -2.53
N ASP A 244 -22.47 -20.34 -2.85
CA ASP A 244 -21.27 -21.08 -2.44
C ASP A 244 -19.97 -20.56 -3.11
N ALA A 245 -20.07 -19.87 -4.24
CA ALA A 245 -18.90 -19.26 -4.91
C ALA A 245 -18.20 -18.20 -4.05
N SER A 246 -18.90 -17.58 -3.11
CA SER A 246 -18.33 -16.62 -2.15
C SER A 246 -17.41 -17.25 -1.09
N PHE A 247 -17.29 -18.56 -1.06
CA PHE A 247 -16.37 -19.32 -0.19
C PHE A 247 -15.19 -19.93 -0.95
N ASP A 248 -15.24 -19.96 -2.28
CA ASP A 248 -14.20 -20.54 -3.12
C ASP A 248 -13.60 -19.49 -4.07
N PRO A 249 -12.35 -19.04 -3.84
CA PRO A 249 -11.70 -18.07 -4.71
C PRO A 249 -11.39 -18.60 -6.12
N LEU A 250 -11.50 -19.90 -6.35
CA LEU A 250 -11.28 -20.53 -7.65
C LEU A 250 -12.58 -20.83 -8.41
N ALA A 251 -13.75 -20.55 -7.81
CA ALA A 251 -15.04 -20.82 -8.41
C ALA A 251 -15.21 -20.10 -9.77
N ALA A 252 -15.73 -20.84 -10.76
CA ALA A 252 -15.89 -20.34 -12.13
C ALA A 252 -16.90 -19.19 -12.26
N GLY A 253 -17.84 -19.06 -11.33
CA GLY A 253 -18.87 -17.99 -11.32
C GLY A 253 -18.73 -17.02 -10.15
N GLY A 254 -17.63 -17.07 -9.40
CA GLY A 254 -17.41 -16.18 -8.25
C GLY A 254 -16.66 -14.88 -8.65
N ASP A 255 -16.44 -13.95 -7.72
CA ASP A 255 -15.80 -12.64 -7.98
C ASP A 255 -14.30 -12.72 -8.32
N PHE A 256 -13.64 -13.87 -8.05
CA PHE A 256 -12.20 -14.05 -8.28
C PHE A 256 -11.92 -15.03 -9.42
N GLY A 257 -11.27 -16.11 -9.24
CA GLY A 257 -10.94 -17.12 -10.23
C GLY A 257 -9.45 -17.39 -10.33
N PRO A 258 -9.02 -18.44 -11.07
CA PRO A 258 -7.62 -18.87 -11.08
C PRO A 258 -6.63 -17.79 -11.54
N GLY A 259 -7.01 -16.97 -12.52
CA GLY A 259 -6.18 -15.84 -13.00
C GLY A 259 -5.96 -14.79 -11.93
N TYR A 260 -7.03 -14.41 -11.23
CA TYR A 260 -6.96 -13.45 -10.13
C TYR A 260 -6.10 -13.98 -8.97
N VAL A 261 -6.30 -15.23 -8.56
CA VAL A 261 -5.51 -15.88 -7.51
C VAL A 261 -4.01 -15.93 -7.88
N ALA A 262 -3.71 -16.26 -9.15
CA ALA A 262 -2.33 -16.24 -9.65
C ALA A 262 -1.74 -14.83 -9.61
N TRP A 263 -2.51 -13.82 -10.01
CA TRP A 263 -2.11 -12.42 -9.92
C TRP A 263 -1.87 -11.98 -8.48
N MET A 264 -2.72 -12.39 -7.52
CA MET A 264 -2.49 -12.14 -6.10
C MET A 264 -1.19 -12.77 -5.60
N GLY A 265 -0.79 -13.93 -6.13
CA GLY A 265 0.53 -14.53 -5.87
C GLY A 265 1.68 -13.62 -6.30
N VAL A 266 1.59 -13.03 -7.49
CA VAL A 266 2.56 -12.04 -7.99
C VAL A 266 2.55 -10.79 -7.12
N LEU A 267 1.38 -10.18 -6.89
CA LEU A 267 1.25 -8.98 -6.06
C LEU A 267 1.75 -9.19 -4.63
N GLY A 268 1.45 -10.32 -4.01
CA GLY A 268 1.94 -10.68 -2.69
C GLY A 268 3.47 -10.71 -2.63
N LEU A 269 4.11 -11.29 -3.65
CA LEU A 269 5.57 -11.34 -3.74
C LEU A 269 6.18 -9.95 -3.97
N VAL A 270 5.66 -9.18 -4.91
CA VAL A 270 6.21 -7.87 -5.27
C VAL A 270 5.96 -6.83 -4.19
N SER A 271 4.81 -6.85 -3.52
CA SER A 271 4.47 -5.90 -2.47
C SER A 271 5.39 -5.99 -1.24
N CYS A 272 5.94 -7.15 -0.93
CA CYS A 272 6.91 -7.27 0.15
C CYS A 272 8.37 -7.18 -0.34
N ALA A 273 8.71 -7.73 -1.52
CA ALA A 273 10.11 -7.86 -1.95
C ALA A 273 10.67 -6.61 -2.65
N ILE A 274 9.84 -5.83 -3.33
CA ILE A 274 10.28 -4.69 -4.14
C ILE A 274 9.48 -3.39 -3.94
N TRP A 275 8.39 -3.42 -3.16
CA TRP A 275 7.67 -2.20 -2.86
C TRP A 275 8.54 -1.27 -2.01
N PRO A 276 8.74 -0.01 -2.41
CA PRO A 276 9.77 0.84 -1.82
C PRO A 276 9.61 1.09 -0.32
N THR A 277 8.38 1.17 0.21
CA THR A 277 8.17 1.36 1.64
C THR A 277 8.69 0.17 2.45
N ALA A 278 8.39 -1.07 2.04
CA ALA A 278 8.88 -2.28 2.67
C ALA A 278 10.41 -2.43 2.49
N VAL A 279 10.93 -2.17 1.27
CA VAL A 279 12.38 -2.23 0.98
C VAL A 279 13.15 -1.21 1.78
N THR A 280 12.66 0.02 1.93
CA THR A 280 13.34 1.06 2.74
C THR A 280 13.54 0.61 4.19
N ARG A 281 12.56 -0.11 4.79
CA ARG A 281 12.69 -0.70 6.14
C ARG A 281 13.73 -1.81 6.17
N ALA A 282 13.82 -2.63 5.12
CA ALA A 282 14.90 -3.62 4.98
C ALA A 282 16.27 -2.95 4.89
N LEU A 283 16.41 -1.87 4.10
CA LEU A 283 17.64 -1.11 3.94
C LEU A 283 18.04 -0.37 5.24
N ALA A 284 17.07 0.04 6.06
CA ALA A 284 17.28 0.66 7.37
C ALA A 284 17.67 -0.33 8.46
N SER A 285 17.51 -1.64 8.26
CA SER A 285 17.86 -2.68 9.20
C SER A 285 19.38 -2.80 9.39
N ARG A 286 19.83 -3.17 10.62
CA ARG A 286 21.23 -3.21 11.01
C ARG A 286 22.05 -4.22 10.19
N ASP A 287 21.53 -5.41 9.93
CA ASP A 287 22.22 -6.49 9.25
C ASP A 287 21.25 -7.41 8.46
N GLU A 288 21.80 -8.33 7.65
CA GLU A 288 21.03 -9.29 6.84
C GLU A 288 20.18 -10.25 7.70
N GLY A 289 20.67 -10.63 8.88
CA GLY A 289 19.92 -11.49 9.81
C GLY A 289 18.69 -10.78 10.38
N VAL A 290 18.79 -9.47 10.63
CA VAL A 290 17.64 -8.64 11.02
C VAL A 290 16.63 -8.58 9.88
N VAL A 291 17.07 -8.37 8.62
CA VAL A 291 16.18 -8.36 7.45
C VAL A 291 15.39 -9.68 7.34
N ARG A 292 16.07 -10.83 7.41
CA ARG A 292 15.40 -12.13 7.36
C ARG A 292 14.36 -12.30 8.47
N ARG A 293 14.73 -12.00 9.72
CA ARG A 293 13.81 -12.08 10.86
C ARG A 293 12.65 -11.09 10.73
N GLN A 294 12.92 -9.86 10.26
CA GLN A 294 11.90 -8.86 9.99
C GLN A 294 10.81 -9.44 9.08
N PHE A 295 11.15 -9.91 7.90
CA PHE A 295 10.17 -10.44 6.94
C PHE A 295 9.51 -11.73 7.42
N SER A 296 10.27 -12.67 8.02
CA SER A 296 9.71 -13.92 8.53
C SER A 296 8.67 -13.70 9.63
N PHE A 297 8.92 -12.83 10.59
CA PHE A 297 7.94 -12.54 11.64
C PHE A 297 6.83 -11.60 11.18
N SER A 298 7.12 -10.66 10.28
CA SER A 298 6.09 -9.80 9.69
C SER A 298 5.13 -10.56 8.77
N SER A 299 5.42 -11.80 8.38
CA SER A 299 4.50 -12.61 7.58
C SER A 299 3.15 -12.81 8.25
N ILE A 300 3.14 -12.98 9.58
CA ILE A 300 1.90 -13.10 10.37
C ILE A 300 1.13 -11.77 10.35
N SER A 301 1.80 -10.64 10.56
CA SER A 301 1.15 -9.34 10.52
C SER A 301 0.68 -8.98 9.12
N PHE A 302 1.42 -9.38 8.07
CA PHE A 302 1.00 -9.20 6.67
C PHE A 302 -0.24 -10.03 6.31
N MET A 303 -0.39 -11.21 6.89
CA MET A 303 -1.60 -12.01 6.76
C MET A 303 -2.76 -11.34 7.51
N ILE A 304 -2.57 -11.02 8.79
CA ILE A 304 -3.63 -10.49 9.67
C ILE A 304 -4.14 -9.13 9.18
N ARG A 305 -3.26 -8.25 8.68
CA ARG A 305 -3.65 -6.92 8.19
C ARG A 305 -4.63 -6.95 7.01
N PHE A 306 -4.69 -8.06 6.28
CA PHE A 306 -5.67 -8.28 5.23
C PHE A 306 -6.88 -9.07 5.73
N LEU A 307 -6.67 -10.11 6.54
CA LEU A 307 -7.75 -10.98 7.00
C LEU A 307 -8.76 -10.26 7.91
N LEU A 308 -8.28 -9.46 8.90
CA LEU A 308 -9.19 -8.79 9.83
C LEU A 308 -10.09 -7.75 9.13
N PRO A 309 -9.55 -6.80 8.32
CA PRO A 309 -10.41 -5.88 7.59
C PRO A 309 -11.34 -6.56 6.59
N CYS A 310 -10.87 -7.60 5.89
CA CYS A 310 -11.69 -8.39 4.99
C CYS A 310 -12.90 -8.99 5.74
N PHE A 311 -12.68 -9.61 6.89
CA PHE A 311 -13.75 -10.13 7.73
C PHE A 311 -14.71 -9.03 8.22
N LEU A 312 -14.19 -7.86 8.58
CA LEU A 312 -15.03 -6.71 8.95
C LEU A 312 -15.88 -6.21 7.77
N GLY A 313 -15.37 -6.29 6.55
CA GLY A 313 -16.16 -6.00 5.34
C GLY A 313 -17.30 -7.02 5.13
N ILE A 314 -17.02 -8.32 5.35
CA ILE A 314 -18.04 -9.36 5.33
C ILE A 314 -19.12 -9.08 6.40
N ALA A 315 -18.70 -8.74 7.61
CA ALA A 315 -19.63 -8.41 8.70
C ALA A 315 -20.46 -7.15 8.38
N ALA A 316 -19.84 -6.14 7.75
CA ALA A 316 -20.55 -4.94 7.30
C ALA A 316 -21.62 -5.26 6.23
N PHE A 317 -21.30 -6.15 5.28
CA PHE A 317 -22.27 -6.64 4.30
C PHE A 317 -23.47 -7.31 4.99
N VAL A 318 -23.23 -8.24 5.92
CA VAL A 318 -24.30 -8.94 6.66
C VAL A 318 -25.14 -7.97 7.47
N PHE A 319 -24.49 -7.04 8.19
CA PHE A 319 -25.20 -6.00 8.93
C PHE A 319 -26.13 -5.17 8.05
N LEU A 320 -25.68 -4.78 6.86
CA LEU A 320 -26.52 -4.00 5.93
C LEU A 320 -27.65 -4.83 5.31
N VAL A 321 -27.43 -6.14 5.06
CA VAL A 321 -28.50 -7.07 4.66
C VAL A 321 -29.58 -7.13 5.74
N ASP A 322 -29.18 -7.32 7.01
CA ASP A 322 -30.10 -7.37 8.15
C ASP A 322 -30.85 -6.04 8.37
N ALA A 323 -30.19 -4.91 8.04
CA ALA A 323 -30.81 -3.58 8.06
C ALA A 323 -31.77 -3.33 6.87
N GLY A 324 -31.84 -4.23 5.90
CA GLY A 324 -32.74 -4.11 4.73
C GLY A 324 -32.20 -3.28 3.60
N ALA A 325 -30.88 -3.11 3.49
CA ALA A 325 -30.24 -2.45 2.35
C ALA A 325 -30.48 -3.23 1.04
N THR A 326 -30.62 -2.52 -0.08
CA THR A 326 -30.70 -3.10 -1.42
C THR A 326 -29.36 -3.03 -2.09
N PHE A 327 -28.85 -4.19 -2.58
CA PHE A 327 -27.56 -4.28 -3.26
C PHE A 327 -27.75 -4.20 -4.78
N LEU A 328 -26.81 -3.51 -5.43
CA LEU A 328 -26.83 -3.26 -6.87
C LEU A 328 -25.72 -4.06 -7.57
N ASP A 329 -25.92 -4.36 -8.85
CA ASP A 329 -24.87 -4.89 -9.71
C ASP A 329 -23.68 -3.91 -9.73
N GLY A 330 -22.45 -4.42 -9.55
CA GLY A 330 -21.25 -3.57 -9.43
C GLY A 330 -20.85 -3.22 -7.99
N GLY A 331 -21.53 -3.79 -6.97
CA GLY A 331 -21.12 -3.73 -5.56
C GLY A 331 -21.62 -2.51 -4.78
N GLY A 332 -22.38 -1.60 -5.40
CA GLY A 332 -23.06 -0.51 -4.71
C GLY A 332 -24.25 -0.98 -3.87
N PHE A 333 -24.74 -0.12 -2.98
CA PHE A 333 -25.92 -0.39 -2.16
C PHE A 333 -26.72 0.87 -1.86
N VAL A 334 -28.02 0.69 -1.57
CA VAL A 334 -28.94 1.74 -1.17
C VAL A 334 -29.47 1.42 0.21
N LEU A 335 -29.38 2.37 1.13
CA LEU A 335 -29.90 2.22 2.49
C LEU A 335 -31.44 2.38 2.53
N PRO A 336 -32.13 1.74 3.47
CA PRO A 336 -33.58 1.87 3.59
C PRO A 336 -34.00 3.33 3.79
N GLY A 337 -34.88 3.80 2.92
CA GLY A 337 -35.40 5.18 2.95
C GLY A 337 -34.51 6.24 2.31
N GLU A 338 -33.39 5.85 1.73
CA GLU A 338 -32.52 6.70 0.91
C GLU A 338 -32.73 6.42 -0.58
N GLU A 339 -32.53 7.44 -1.43
CA GLU A 339 -32.52 7.29 -2.89
C GLU A 339 -31.07 7.23 -3.44
N ALA A 340 -30.11 7.67 -2.64
CA ALA A 340 -28.72 7.74 -3.03
C ALA A 340 -28.03 6.36 -2.99
N THR A 341 -27.30 6.05 -4.04
CA THR A 341 -26.44 4.86 -4.10
C THR A 341 -25.14 5.13 -3.36
N ASN A 342 -24.77 4.22 -2.46
CA ASN A 342 -23.51 4.21 -1.77
C ASN A 342 -22.54 3.22 -2.44
N ASP A 343 -21.26 3.60 -2.53
CA ASP A 343 -20.20 2.69 -2.95
C ASP A 343 -19.90 1.66 -1.85
N SER A 344 -19.52 0.44 -2.24
CA SER A 344 -19.11 -0.65 -1.35
C SER A 344 -18.02 -0.26 -0.33
N ILE A 345 -17.15 0.70 -0.67
CA ILE A 345 -16.12 1.23 0.22
C ILE A 345 -16.69 1.90 1.47
N LEU A 346 -17.92 2.43 1.40
CA LEU A 346 -18.63 3.06 2.52
C LEU A 346 -19.25 2.06 3.50
N GLY A 347 -19.36 0.79 3.10
CA GLY A 347 -19.97 -0.24 3.95
C GLY A 347 -19.30 -0.36 5.33
N LEU A 348 -17.96 -0.37 5.37
CA LEU A 348 -17.22 -0.47 6.64
C LEU A 348 -17.39 0.75 7.56
N PRO A 349 -17.19 1.99 7.11
CA PRO A 349 -17.36 3.15 7.99
C PRO A 349 -18.81 3.34 8.48
N ILE A 350 -19.81 3.01 7.65
CA ILE A 350 -21.22 2.99 8.09
C ILE A 350 -21.42 1.93 9.17
N PHE A 351 -20.92 0.71 8.97
CA PHE A 351 -20.97 -0.35 9.98
C PHE A 351 -20.33 0.07 11.31
N PHE A 352 -19.19 0.78 11.27
CA PHE A 352 -18.54 1.29 12.46
C PHE A 352 -19.40 2.34 13.18
N ARG A 353 -19.98 3.25 12.43
CA ARG A 353 -20.87 4.29 12.99
C ARG A 353 -22.05 3.68 13.72
N GLU A 354 -22.64 2.62 13.19
CA GLU A 354 -23.84 1.98 13.75
C GLU A 354 -23.53 1.02 14.92
N LEU A 355 -22.36 0.35 14.89
CA LEU A 355 -22.01 -0.68 15.86
C LEU A 355 -21.32 -0.13 17.11
N LEU A 356 -20.52 0.95 16.97
CA LEU A 356 -19.62 1.38 18.02
C LEU A 356 -20.28 2.35 19.02
N PRO A 357 -20.03 2.15 20.32
CA PRO A 357 -20.41 3.11 21.34
C PRO A 357 -19.67 4.45 21.20
N ILE A 358 -20.31 5.52 21.67
CA ILE A 358 -19.72 6.87 21.78
C ILE A 358 -18.38 6.80 22.51
N GLY A 359 -17.39 7.51 22.00
CA GLY A 359 -16.01 7.54 22.48
C GLY A 359 -15.14 6.39 21.91
N VAL A 360 -15.69 5.19 21.74
CA VAL A 360 -14.97 4.08 21.05
C VAL A 360 -14.89 4.37 19.55
N LEU A 361 -15.99 4.86 18.96
CA LEU A 361 -16.02 5.33 17.58
C LEU A 361 -14.98 6.43 17.34
N GLY A 362 -14.94 7.44 18.22
CA GLY A 362 -13.95 8.52 18.17
C GLY A 362 -12.50 8.01 18.26
N LEU A 363 -12.22 7.09 19.18
CA LEU A 363 -10.89 6.52 19.35
C LEU A 363 -10.44 5.70 18.11
N LEU A 364 -11.34 4.87 17.57
CA LEU A 364 -11.03 4.11 16.35
C LEU A 364 -10.85 5.04 15.16
N THR A 365 -11.72 6.04 15.00
CA THR A 365 -11.58 7.07 13.94
C THR A 365 -10.25 7.81 14.05
N ALA A 366 -9.86 8.20 15.26
CA ALA A 366 -8.56 8.83 15.50
C ALA A 366 -7.40 7.94 15.10
N ALA A 367 -7.44 6.65 15.48
CA ALA A 367 -6.43 5.67 15.10
C ALA A 367 -6.36 5.46 13.58
N MET A 368 -7.49 5.39 12.90
CA MET A 368 -7.58 5.24 11.45
C MET A 368 -7.03 6.47 10.73
N LEU A 369 -7.35 7.68 11.18
CA LEU A 369 -6.81 8.92 10.62
C LEU A 369 -5.32 9.06 10.87
N ALA A 370 -4.82 8.66 12.02
CA ALA A 370 -3.40 8.64 12.28
C ALA A 370 -2.65 7.66 11.36
N ALA A 371 -3.21 6.48 11.13
CA ALA A 371 -2.68 5.53 10.15
C ALA A 371 -2.75 6.06 8.70
N PHE A 372 -3.79 6.81 8.37
CA PHE A 372 -3.88 7.54 7.11
C PHE A 372 -2.71 8.53 6.95
N MET A 373 -2.42 9.32 7.98
CA MET A 373 -1.33 10.28 8.00
C MET A 373 0.03 9.59 7.80
N SER A 374 0.31 8.53 8.55
CA SER A 374 1.55 7.76 8.48
C SER A 374 1.78 7.12 7.10
N THR A 375 0.74 6.58 6.48
CA THR A 375 0.84 6.03 5.14
C THR A 375 1.18 7.13 4.13
N HIS A 376 0.49 8.28 4.19
CA HIS A 376 0.72 9.39 3.27
C HIS A 376 2.11 9.98 3.39
N ASP A 377 2.61 10.22 4.61
CA ASP A 377 3.95 10.80 4.79
C ASP A 377 5.05 9.87 4.30
N SER A 378 4.94 8.58 4.59
CA SER A 378 5.86 7.56 4.11
C SER A 378 5.94 7.50 2.58
N TYR A 379 4.78 7.56 1.92
CA TYR A 379 4.69 7.51 0.46
C TYR A 379 5.17 8.83 -0.18
N LEU A 380 4.71 9.98 0.31
CA LEU A 380 5.15 11.29 -0.17
C LEU A 380 6.67 11.43 -0.07
N LEU A 381 7.24 11.06 1.10
CA LEU A 381 8.69 11.09 1.32
C LEU A 381 9.42 10.15 0.37
N CYS A 382 8.91 8.94 0.19
CA CYS A 382 9.50 7.91 -0.67
C CYS A 382 9.58 8.41 -2.13
N TRP A 383 8.45 8.78 -2.72
CA TRP A 383 8.40 9.21 -4.13
C TRP A 383 9.16 10.51 -4.38
N ALA A 384 9.04 11.48 -3.48
CA ALA A 384 9.78 12.73 -3.58
C ALA A 384 11.29 12.52 -3.49
N SER A 385 11.76 11.61 -2.61
CA SER A 385 13.18 11.28 -2.49
C SER A 385 13.71 10.54 -3.72
N VAL A 386 12.94 9.64 -4.30
CA VAL A 386 13.29 8.96 -5.58
C VAL A 386 13.46 10.00 -6.70
N ILE A 387 12.53 10.94 -6.83
CA ILE A 387 12.65 11.99 -7.86
C ILE A 387 13.90 12.85 -7.63
N ALA A 388 14.11 13.31 -6.41
CA ALA A 388 15.26 14.17 -6.10
C ALA A 388 16.61 13.46 -6.29
N ARG A 389 16.70 12.21 -5.81
CA ARG A 389 17.95 11.45 -5.73
C ARG A 389 18.25 10.61 -6.96
N ASP A 390 17.22 9.96 -7.53
CA ASP A 390 17.43 8.96 -8.58
C ASP A 390 17.13 9.50 -9.98
N ILE A 391 16.46 10.68 -10.08
CA ILE A 391 16.20 11.34 -11.36
C ILE A 391 16.99 12.65 -11.47
N ILE A 392 16.78 13.61 -10.55
CA ILE A 392 17.37 14.95 -10.66
C ILE A 392 18.88 14.91 -10.42
N ALA A 393 19.33 14.34 -9.31
CA ALA A 393 20.75 14.33 -8.96
C ALA A 393 21.63 13.65 -10.03
N PRO A 394 21.25 12.48 -10.61
CA PRO A 394 21.98 11.91 -11.72
C PRO A 394 21.95 12.76 -12.99
N LEU A 395 20.83 13.40 -13.35
CA LEU A 395 20.73 14.22 -14.58
C LEU A 395 21.42 15.56 -14.45
N LYS A 396 21.46 16.15 -13.23
CA LYS A 396 22.06 17.45 -12.93
C LYS A 396 23.04 17.34 -11.75
N PRO A 397 24.33 17.03 -11.99
CA PRO A 397 25.32 16.86 -10.92
C PRO A 397 25.44 18.04 -9.96
N SER A 398 25.15 19.25 -10.42
CA SER A 398 25.08 20.45 -9.56
C SER A 398 24.00 20.40 -8.48
N GLN A 399 23.03 19.50 -8.59
CA GLN A 399 21.96 19.28 -7.64
C GLN A 399 22.19 18.02 -6.76
N ALA A 400 23.34 17.38 -6.87
CA ALA A 400 23.66 16.13 -6.16
C ALA A 400 24.05 16.35 -4.68
N GLY A 401 24.31 17.59 -4.25
CA GLY A 401 24.59 17.90 -2.85
C GLY A 401 23.41 17.60 -1.92
N GLU A 402 23.67 17.20 -0.67
CA GLU A 402 22.64 16.79 0.31
C GLU A 402 21.57 17.86 0.51
N ASP A 403 21.95 19.13 0.69
CA ASP A 403 21.01 20.23 0.91
C ASP A 403 20.08 20.43 -0.29
N ARG A 404 20.61 20.25 -1.51
CA ARG A 404 19.83 20.38 -2.75
C ARG A 404 18.86 19.20 -2.92
N GLN A 405 19.30 17.99 -2.61
CA GLN A 405 18.41 16.83 -2.63
C GLN A 405 17.30 16.99 -1.60
N LEU A 406 17.59 17.45 -0.40
CA LEU A 406 16.59 17.72 0.64
C LEU A 406 15.60 18.82 0.21
N PHE A 407 16.08 19.90 -0.40
CA PHE A 407 15.23 20.95 -0.96
C PHE A 407 14.26 20.40 -2.01
N TRP A 408 14.77 19.65 -3.00
CA TRP A 408 13.93 19.05 -4.04
C TRP A 408 12.94 18.04 -3.47
N THR A 409 13.35 17.23 -2.50
CA THR A 409 12.43 16.31 -1.82
C THR A 409 11.24 17.06 -1.22
N ARG A 410 11.45 18.16 -0.51
CA ARG A 410 10.37 18.98 0.06
C ARG A 410 9.47 19.58 -1.02
N VAL A 411 10.04 20.08 -2.11
CA VAL A 411 9.27 20.60 -3.26
C VAL A 411 8.38 19.52 -3.85
N PHE A 412 8.92 18.32 -4.09
CA PHE A 412 8.13 17.22 -4.67
C PHE A 412 7.10 16.65 -3.71
N ILE A 413 7.31 16.66 -2.40
CA ILE A 413 6.26 16.33 -1.42
C ILE A 413 5.01 17.20 -1.66
N VAL A 414 5.19 18.50 -1.80
CA VAL A 414 4.07 19.44 -2.06
C VAL A 414 3.44 19.19 -3.43
N LEU A 415 4.24 19.06 -4.48
CA LEU A 415 3.73 18.83 -5.84
C LEU A 415 2.96 17.51 -5.98
N ILE A 416 3.46 16.43 -5.36
CA ILE A 416 2.76 15.15 -5.34
C ILE A 416 1.47 15.26 -4.53
N GLY A 417 1.49 15.95 -3.39
CA GLY A 417 0.28 16.19 -2.61
C GLY A 417 -0.81 16.93 -3.40
N LEU A 418 -0.45 17.97 -4.14
CA LEU A 418 -1.38 18.69 -5.02
C LEU A 418 -1.92 17.79 -6.16
N TYR A 419 -1.07 16.93 -6.73
CA TYR A 419 -1.51 15.95 -7.71
C TYR A 419 -2.51 14.96 -7.11
N VAL A 420 -2.24 14.43 -5.91
CA VAL A 420 -3.12 13.48 -5.22
C VAL A 420 -4.49 14.11 -4.91
N LEU A 421 -4.51 15.40 -4.55
CA LEU A 421 -5.77 16.14 -4.38
C LEU A 421 -6.54 16.25 -5.69
N TYR A 422 -5.87 16.69 -6.75
CA TYR A 422 -6.47 16.81 -8.08
C TYR A 422 -7.03 15.46 -8.55
N TRP A 423 -6.21 14.40 -8.48
CA TRP A 423 -6.60 13.07 -8.93
C TRP A 423 -7.77 12.50 -8.13
N GLY A 424 -7.75 12.65 -6.80
CA GLY A 424 -8.83 12.16 -5.95
C GLY A 424 -10.17 12.89 -6.14
N ILE A 425 -10.15 14.14 -6.64
CA ILE A 425 -11.38 14.89 -6.99
C ILE A 425 -11.90 14.48 -8.36
N VAL A 426 -11.01 14.32 -9.34
CA VAL A 426 -11.38 14.18 -10.76
C VAL A 426 -11.59 12.71 -11.17
N TYR A 427 -10.81 11.81 -10.58
CA TYR A 427 -10.86 10.39 -10.95
C TYR A 427 -11.96 9.65 -10.20
N GLU A 428 -12.92 9.11 -10.93
CA GLU A 428 -13.91 8.17 -10.42
C GLU A 428 -13.46 6.75 -10.76
N PRO A 429 -13.13 5.90 -9.76
CA PRO A 429 -12.68 4.55 -10.03
C PRO A 429 -13.83 3.71 -10.61
N ALA A 430 -13.60 3.10 -11.77
CA ALA A 430 -14.52 2.13 -12.37
C ALA A 430 -14.35 0.72 -11.80
N GLN A 431 -13.41 0.54 -10.87
CA GLN A 431 -13.03 -0.74 -10.27
C GLN A 431 -12.73 -0.54 -8.78
N ASP A 432 -12.74 -1.64 -8.02
CA ASP A 432 -12.38 -1.61 -6.61
C ASP A 432 -11.00 -0.98 -6.38
N VAL A 433 -10.83 -0.32 -5.23
CA VAL A 433 -9.58 0.37 -4.88
C VAL A 433 -8.37 -0.58 -4.93
N TRP A 434 -8.52 -1.82 -4.46
CA TRP A 434 -7.43 -2.80 -4.51
C TRP A 434 -6.99 -3.13 -5.95
N ASP A 435 -7.92 -3.29 -6.88
CA ASP A 435 -7.61 -3.60 -8.28
C ASP A 435 -6.96 -2.40 -8.97
N TYR A 436 -7.41 -1.18 -8.69
CA TYR A 436 -6.72 0.04 -9.11
C TYR A 436 -5.26 0.08 -8.60
N LEU A 437 -5.03 -0.24 -7.32
CA LEU A 437 -3.69 -0.29 -6.76
C LEU A 437 -2.83 -1.38 -7.42
N GLY A 438 -3.43 -2.52 -7.75
CA GLY A 438 -2.78 -3.61 -8.47
C GLY A 438 -2.30 -3.19 -9.86
N VAL A 439 -3.13 -2.49 -10.63
CA VAL A 439 -2.79 -2.01 -11.98
C VAL A 439 -1.73 -0.90 -11.94
N THR A 440 -1.96 0.13 -11.14
CA THR A 440 -1.03 1.27 -11.04
C THR A 440 0.33 0.85 -10.49
N GLY A 441 0.34 -0.08 -9.54
CA GLY A 441 1.57 -0.70 -9.03
C GLY A 441 2.27 -1.54 -10.09
N ALA A 442 1.53 -2.27 -10.93
CA ALA A 442 2.08 -3.14 -11.98
C ALA A 442 2.92 -2.36 -13.01
N ILE A 443 2.67 -1.08 -13.23
CA ILE A 443 3.49 -0.20 -14.10
C ILE A 443 4.97 -0.26 -13.71
N TYR A 444 5.24 -0.30 -12.42
CA TYR A 444 6.60 -0.44 -11.90
C TYR A 444 6.96 -1.90 -11.59
N PHE A 445 6.10 -2.62 -10.87
CA PHE A 445 6.39 -3.93 -10.30
C PHE A 445 6.85 -4.95 -11.32
N THR A 446 6.15 -5.05 -12.46
CA THR A 446 6.37 -6.11 -13.45
C THR A 446 7.73 -5.99 -14.11
N GLY A 447 8.15 -4.77 -14.47
CA GLY A 447 9.50 -4.54 -14.98
C GLY A 447 10.58 -4.65 -13.89
N ALA A 448 10.32 -4.05 -12.73
CA ALA A 448 11.29 -3.96 -11.63
C ALA A 448 11.65 -5.32 -11.02
N ILE A 449 10.67 -6.22 -10.80
CA ILE A 449 10.96 -7.56 -10.26
C ILE A 449 11.87 -8.35 -11.19
N VAL A 450 11.66 -8.21 -12.51
CA VAL A 450 12.47 -8.88 -13.52
C VAL A 450 13.89 -8.32 -13.55
N VAL A 451 14.04 -6.98 -13.49
CA VAL A 451 15.35 -6.31 -13.48
C VAL A 451 16.12 -6.63 -12.19
N LEU A 452 15.47 -6.63 -11.04
CA LEU A 452 16.11 -6.99 -9.76
C LEU A 452 16.52 -8.46 -9.72
N THR A 453 15.62 -9.36 -10.12
CA THR A 453 15.89 -10.79 -10.15
C THR A 453 17.01 -11.10 -11.14
N GLY A 454 16.95 -10.53 -12.35
CA GLY A 454 18.00 -10.64 -13.35
C GLY A 454 19.33 -10.07 -12.85
N GLY A 455 19.31 -8.90 -12.25
CA GLY A 455 20.50 -8.23 -11.74
C GLY A 455 21.20 -8.97 -10.60
N LEU A 456 20.41 -9.55 -9.67
CA LEU A 456 20.95 -10.26 -8.50
C LEU A 456 21.37 -11.70 -8.79
N TYR A 457 20.65 -12.41 -9.66
CA TYR A 457 20.78 -13.86 -9.80
C TYR A 457 21.21 -14.31 -11.18
N TRP A 458 21.16 -13.45 -12.21
CA TRP A 458 21.52 -13.83 -13.58
C TRP A 458 22.67 -13.00 -14.14
N ARG A 459 23.86 -13.62 -14.26
CA ARG A 459 25.09 -12.93 -14.68
C ARG A 459 25.03 -12.34 -16.10
N ARG A 460 24.20 -12.93 -17.01
CA ARG A 460 24.03 -12.48 -18.39
C ARG A 460 23.03 -11.35 -18.57
N ALA A 461 22.38 -10.91 -17.50
CA ALA A 461 21.46 -9.78 -17.54
C ALA A 461 22.19 -8.53 -18.05
N SER A 462 21.74 -7.96 -19.19
CA SER A 462 22.37 -6.81 -19.83
C SER A 462 21.63 -5.51 -19.55
N ARG A 463 22.33 -4.38 -19.75
CA ARG A 463 21.75 -3.02 -19.65
C ARG A 463 20.56 -2.84 -20.60
N PHE A 464 20.69 -3.36 -21.83
CA PHE A 464 19.60 -3.29 -22.81
C PHE A 464 18.38 -4.08 -22.35
N GLY A 465 18.55 -5.34 -21.93
CA GLY A 465 17.46 -6.17 -21.41
C GLY A 465 16.76 -5.54 -20.19
N ALA A 466 17.54 -4.97 -19.27
CA ALA A 466 17.00 -4.30 -18.09
C ALA A 466 16.13 -3.08 -18.47
N ARG A 467 16.59 -2.22 -19.38
CA ARG A 467 15.81 -1.06 -19.84
C ARG A 467 14.56 -1.49 -20.60
N ALA A 468 14.68 -2.48 -21.49
CA ALA A 468 13.56 -3.02 -22.25
C ALA A 468 12.48 -3.61 -21.32
N SER A 469 12.89 -4.30 -20.23
CA SER A 469 11.98 -4.85 -19.23
C SER A 469 11.25 -3.76 -18.45
N LEU A 470 11.92 -2.66 -18.07
CA LEU A 470 11.28 -1.50 -17.44
C LEU A 470 10.23 -0.85 -18.36
N TRP A 471 10.57 -0.67 -19.65
CA TRP A 471 9.60 -0.17 -20.64
C TRP A 471 8.41 -1.12 -20.84
N ALA A 472 8.66 -2.44 -20.84
CA ALA A 472 7.60 -3.43 -20.94
C ALA A 472 6.61 -3.33 -19.76
N GLY A 473 7.09 -3.01 -18.55
CA GLY A 473 6.26 -2.78 -17.38
C GLY A 473 5.19 -1.70 -17.59
N LEU A 474 5.47 -0.69 -18.41
CA LEU A 474 4.51 0.37 -18.72
C LEU A 474 3.25 -0.17 -19.43
N SER A 475 3.31 -1.33 -20.10
CA SER A 475 2.13 -1.93 -20.74
C SER A 475 1.02 -2.29 -19.73
N ALA A 476 1.32 -2.36 -18.43
CA ALA A 476 0.31 -2.53 -17.39
C ALA A 476 -0.76 -1.42 -17.37
N VAL A 477 -0.44 -0.24 -17.91
CA VAL A 477 -1.40 0.88 -18.04
C VAL A 477 -2.65 0.48 -18.84
N LEU A 478 -2.55 -0.54 -19.70
CA LEU A 478 -3.70 -1.11 -20.43
C LEU A 478 -4.76 -1.75 -19.51
N GLY A 479 -4.44 -2.00 -18.24
CA GLY A 479 -5.40 -2.45 -17.25
C GLY A 479 -6.29 -1.33 -16.66
N LEU A 480 -6.02 -0.05 -16.99
CA LEU A 480 -6.84 1.07 -16.53
C LEU A 480 -8.01 1.32 -17.48
N GLY A 481 -9.23 1.36 -16.95
CA GLY A 481 -10.46 1.59 -17.72
C GLY A 481 -10.38 2.81 -18.66
N PRO A 482 -10.00 4.02 -18.18
CA PRO A 482 -9.86 5.19 -19.05
C PRO A 482 -8.86 5.03 -20.21
N VAL A 483 -7.83 4.22 -20.01
CA VAL A 483 -6.84 3.92 -21.07
C VAL A 483 -7.42 2.97 -22.10
N GLN A 484 -8.19 1.96 -21.65
CA GLN A 484 -8.89 1.06 -22.55
C GLN A 484 -9.92 1.81 -23.41
N GLU A 485 -10.67 2.73 -22.84
CA GLU A 485 -11.60 3.60 -23.58
C GLU A 485 -10.87 4.45 -24.61
N LEU A 486 -9.80 5.14 -24.20
CA LEU A 486 -8.99 5.99 -25.09
C LEU A 486 -8.42 5.22 -26.29
N LEU A 487 -8.04 3.96 -26.08
CA LEU A 487 -7.48 3.10 -27.12
C LEU A 487 -8.54 2.32 -27.90
N GLY A 488 -9.84 2.51 -27.60
CA GLY A 488 -10.94 1.80 -28.22
C GLY A 488 -10.91 0.29 -27.95
N LEU A 489 -10.37 -0.11 -26.79
CA LEU A 489 -10.35 -1.49 -26.33
C LEU A 489 -11.61 -1.84 -25.54
N SER A 490 -12.29 -0.86 -24.95
CA SER A 490 -13.56 -1.02 -24.25
C SER A 490 -14.71 -1.34 -25.20
N GLY A 491 -15.71 -2.09 -24.72
CA GLY A 491 -16.89 -2.47 -25.48
C GLY A 491 -16.63 -3.53 -26.56
N ARG A 492 -15.48 -4.20 -26.53
CA ARG A 492 -15.17 -5.30 -27.46
C ARG A 492 -15.63 -6.63 -26.87
N ALA A 493 -15.98 -7.56 -27.73
CA ALA A 493 -16.22 -8.94 -27.34
C ALA A 493 -14.88 -9.64 -27.11
N TRP A 494 -14.38 -9.60 -25.87
CA TRP A 494 -13.20 -10.35 -25.46
C TRP A 494 -13.56 -11.83 -25.19
N ALA A 495 -12.57 -12.71 -25.22
CA ALA A 495 -12.79 -14.07 -24.75
C ALA A 495 -13.21 -14.04 -23.27
N GLY A 496 -14.22 -14.83 -22.88
CA GLY A 496 -14.83 -14.75 -21.56
C GLY A 496 -13.89 -14.94 -20.35
N PHE A 497 -12.66 -15.45 -20.59
CA PHE A 497 -11.62 -15.50 -19.56
C PHE A 497 -10.81 -14.18 -19.42
N LEU A 498 -10.88 -13.29 -20.43
CA LEU A 498 -10.20 -11.97 -20.44
C LEU A 498 -11.12 -10.82 -20.04
N ASP A 499 -12.42 -11.03 -20.11
CA ASP A 499 -13.49 -10.10 -19.73
C ASP A 499 -14.56 -10.92 -19.00
N ARG A 500 -14.30 -11.15 -17.73
CA ARG A 500 -15.10 -12.03 -16.91
C ARG A 500 -16.44 -11.41 -16.52
N ASP A 501 -16.43 -10.10 -16.28
CA ASP A 501 -17.61 -9.34 -15.89
C ASP A 501 -18.54 -9.03 -17.07
N GLY A 502 -18.09 -9.33 -18.32
CA GLY A 502 -18.84 -9.07 -19.53
C GLY A 502 -19.06 -7.58 -19.81
N ASN A 503 -18.22 -6.72 -19.21
CA ASN A 503 -18.33 -5.27 -19.33
C ASN A 503 -17.60 -4.71 -20.58
N GLY A 504 -17.01 -5.58 -21.39
CA GLY A 504 -16.28 -5.23 -22.59
C GLY A 504 -14.86 -4.69 -22.35
N ASN A 505 -14.34 -4.81 -21.13
CA ASN A 505 -12.99 -4.41 -20.76
C ASN A 505 -12.10 -5.62 -20.48
N LEU A 506 -10.80 -5.47 -20.69
CA LEU A 506 -9.82 -6.49 -20.28
C LEU A 506 -9.66 -6.47 -18.77
N ASP A 507 -9.77 -7.63 -18.16
CA ASP A 507 -9.53 -7.78 -16.72
C ASP A 507 -8.09 -7.39 -16.33
N ALA A 508 -7.97 -6.55 -15.33
CA ALA A 508 -6.71 -6.01 -14.84
C ALA A 508 -5.66 -7.08 -14.48
N HIS A 509 -6.09 -8.19 -13.91
CA HIS A 509 -5.21 -9.28 -13.52
C HIS A 509 -4.55 -9.99 -14.71
N TRP A 510 -5.27 -10.18 -15.83
CA TRP A 510 -4.68 -10.74 -17.04
C TRP A 510 -3.72 -9.78 -17.73
N VAL A 511 -4.04 -8.48 -17.72
CA VAL A 511 -3.10 -7.45 -18.20
C VAL A 511 -1.83 -7.46 -17.36
N GLY A 512 -1.94 -7.55 -16.03
CA GLY A 512 -0.80 -7.62 -15.12
C GLY A 512 0.09 -8.84 -15.35
N LEU A 513 -0.52 -10.04 -15.45
CA LEU A 513 0.20 -11.29 -15.76
C LEU A 513 0.85 -11.25 -17.14
N GLY A 514 0.14 -10.75 -18.15
CA GLY A 514 0.65 -10.59 -19.51
C GLY A 514 1.84 -9.62 -19.56
N THR A 515 1.75 -8.49 -18.87
CA THR A 515 2.84 -7.51 -18.74
C THR A 515 4.07 -8.13 -18.06
N LEU A 516 3.89 -8.91 -16.99
CA LEU A 516 5.01 -9.61 -16.34
C LEU A 516 5.68 -10.59 -17.30
N GLY A 517 4.88 -11.42 -18.01
CA GLY A 517 5.40 -12.35 -19.02
C GLY A 517 6.17 -11.62 -20.14
N PHE A 518 5.65 -10.50 -20.62
CA PHE A 518 6.31 -9.66 -21.61
C PHE A 518 7.61 -9.05 -21.07
N ALA A 519 7.63 -8.54 -19.85
CA ALA A 519 8.84 -8.02 -19.22
C ALA A 519 9.94 -9.09 -19.06
N ILE A 520 9.58 -10.33 -18.69
CA ILE A 520 10.51 -11.47 -18.62
C ILE A 520 11.05 -11.78 -20.02
N LEU A 521 10.19 -11.86 -21.03
CA LEU A 521 10.57 -12.16 -22.40
C LEU A 521 11.60 -11.15 -22.93
N VAL A 522 11.29 -9.85 -22.82
CA VAL A 522 12.20 -8.81 -23.33
C VAL A 522 13.49 -8.72 -22.53
N MET A 523 13.46 -9.00 -21.23
CA MET A 523 14.69 -9.10 -20.42
C MET A 523 15.60 -10.21 -20.92
N VAL A 524 15.05 -11.40 -21.13
CA VAL A 524 15.82 -12.58 -21.56
C VAL A 524 16.31 -12.40 -22.99
N VAL A 525 15.41 -12.12 -23.93
CA VAL A 525 15.76 -11.95 -25.35
C VAL A 525 16.70 -10.76 -25.55
N GLY A 526 16.40 -9.62 -24.92
CA GLY A 526 17.22 -8.42 -25.00
C GLY A 526 18.64 -8.65 -24.47
N SER A 527 18.78 -9.37 -23.35
CA SER A 527 20.10 -9.68 -22.79
C SER A 527 20.90 -10.69 -23.63
N LEU A 528 20.22 -11.62 -24.31
CA LEU A 528 20.90 -12.58 -25.19
C LEU A 528 21.30 -11.96 -26.54
N LEU A 529 20.47 -11.08 -27.10
CA LEU A 529 20.74 -10.42 -28.40
C LEU A 529 21.72 -9.25 -28.28
N VAL A 530 21.67 -8.53 -27.14
CA VAL A 530 22.51 -7.35 -26.86
C VAL A 530 23.23 -7.56 -25.52
N PRO A 531 24.20 -8.46 -25.43
CA PRO A 531 24.97 -8.67 -24.22
C PRO A 531 25.85 -7.46 -23.90
N ASP A 532 26.06 -7.21 -22.61
CA ASP A 532 27.05 -6.21 -22.19
C ASP A 532 28.48 -6.67 -22.58
N PRO A 533 29.39 -5.75 -22.91
CA PRO A 533 30.80 -6.10 -23.15
C PRO A 533 31.39 -6.76 -21.88
N PRO A 534 32.29 -7.73 -22.04
CA PRO A 534 32.93 -8.38 -20.89
C PRO A 534 33.62 -7.33 -20.01
N PRO A 535 33.59 -7.47 -18.67
CA PRO A 535 34.35 -6.61 -17.78
C PRO A 535 35.85 -6.75 -18.10
N GLY A 536 36.45 -5.74 -18.73
CA GLY A 536 37.87 -5.78 -19.12
C GLY A 536 38.24 -5.10 -20.45
N GLY A 537 37.28 -4.49 -21.16
CA GLY A 537 37.54 -3.74 -22.40
C GLY A 537 37.82 -2.24 -22.19
N ALA A 538 38.29 -1.80 -21.02
CA ALA A 538 38.90 -0.48 -20.92
C ALA A 538 40.33 -0.55 -21.48
N PRO A 539 40.77 0.44 -22.31
CA PRO A 539 42.16 0.50 -22.73
C PRO A 539 43.04 0.58 -21.48
N ALA A 540 44.09 -0.26 -21.45
CA ALA A 540 45.11 -0.22 -20.42
C ALA A 540 45.76 1.17 -20.44
N GLY A 541 45.39 2.03 -19.53
CA GLY A 541 45.90 3.37 -19.40
C GLY A 541 45.56 3.91 -18.03
N GLU A 542 46.57 3.94 -17.18
CA GLU A 542 46.67 4.63 -15.89
C GLU A 542 45.98 3.99 -14.72
N VAL A 543 46.72 3.09 -14.06
CA VAL A 543 46.59 2.82 -12.64
C VAL A 543 47.01 4.10 -11.94
N PRO A 544 46.14 4.75 -11.13
CA PRO A 544 46.60 5.79 -10.22
C PRO A 544 47.48 5.10 -9.16
N ASP A 545 48.71 5.60 -9.00
CA ASP A 545 49.61 5.18 -7.93
C ASP A 545 48.88 5.20 -6.58
N GLU A 546 48.94 4.08 -5.86
CA GLU A 546 48.56 4.03 -4.47
C GLU A 546 49.33 5.11 -3.69
N PRO A 547 48.65 5.90 -2.82
CA PRO A 547 49.38 6.76 -1.92
C PRO A 547 50.15 5.84 -0.96
N THR A 548 51.47 5.90 -1.05
CA THR A 548 52.41 5.27 -0.09
C THR A 548 52.15 5.85 1.27
N ASP A 549 51.61 5.02 2.16
CA ASP A 549 51.54 5.29 3.60
C ASP A 549 52.95 5.54 4.14
N GLY A 550 53.22 6.79 4.48
CA GLY A 550 54.37 7.15 5.30
C GLY A 550 54.19 6.67 6.75
N PRO A 551 55.28 6.40 7.48
CA PRO A 551 55.28 5.65 8.73
C PRO A 551 54.64 6.41 9.87
N THR A 552 53.81 5.68 10.60
CA THR A 552 53.18 5.99 11.86
C THR A 552 54.17 6.50 12.91
N GLY A 553 53.98 7.73 13.37
CA GLY A 553 54.60 8.29 14.57
C GLY A 553 53.78 7.96 15.80
N GLU A 554 54.50 7.51 16.80
CA GLU A 554 54.18 7.04 18.12
C GLU A 554 53.12 7.74 18.94
N VAL A 555 52.43 6.92 19.70
CA VAL A 555 51.60 7.12 20.87
C VAL A 555 52.31 7.94 21.96
N ALA A 556 51.61 8.91 22.56
CA ALA A 556 51.80 9.28 23.97
C ALA A 556 50.50 9.82 24.60
N ARG A 557 49.99 9.04 25.56
CA ARG A 557 49.07 9.30 26.70
C ARG A 557 47.60 9.59 26.40
#